data_b87d865f61e7a0b819f45701640c0bf1
#
_entry.id   b87d865f61e7a0b819f45701640c0bf1
#
_cell.length_a   1.000
_cell.length_b   1.000
_cell.length_c   1.000
_cell.angle_alpha   90.00
_cell.angle_beta   90.00
_cell.angle_gamma   90.00
#
_symmetry.space_group_name_H-M   'P 1'
#
loop_
_entity.id
_entity.type
_entity.pdbx_description
1 polymer ?
#
loop_
_entity_poly.entity_id
_entity_poly.type
_entity_poly.pdbx_seq_one_letter_code
_entity_poly.pdbx_strand_id
1 'polypeptide(L)'
;PEVLPETADFLRLLREQTERMTQMTKTLLEMSELKTVPCTDRIELAPMVEEIFADLAPLADRNCIILESEGDGVMIGSDTLIYRMLFNLTENSIRYNRPNGTVRIMITDEKNRLVIRVTDTGCGIPEKYRESIFQPFFRVDKSRSRENGGVGLGLSLVWEIVALHGGEVLIEESSEKGTTVAVKLPTDMKTKLL
;
A
#
# COMPACT_ATOMS: atom_id res chain seq x y z
N PRO A 1 32.22 -24.98 -14.77
CA PRO A 1 31.10 -25.68 -15.39
C PRO A 1 30.04 -24.66 -15.75
N GLU A 2 29.80 -24.52 -17.07
CA GLU A 2 28.75 -23.68 -17.61
C GLU A 2 27.40 -24.27 -17.14
N VAL A 3 26.62 -23.48 -16.45
CA VAL A 3 25.24 -23.84 -16.07
C VAL A 3 24.41 -23.81 -17.36
N LEU A 4 23.78 -24.92 -17.73
CA LEU A 4 22.91 -24.98 -18.89
C LEU A 4 21.80 -23.91 -18.76
N PRO A 5 21.41 -23.20 -19.83
CA PRO A 5 20.40 -22.13 -19.77
C PRO A 5 19.10 -22.53 -19.07
N GLU A 6 18.64 -23.75 -19.33
CA GLU A 6 17.43 -24.32 -18.68
C GLU A 6 17.58 -24.45 -17.15
N THR A 7 18.78 -24.78 -16.67
CA THR A 7 19.07 -24.89 -15.22
C THR A 7 19.11 -23.50 -14.58
N ALA A 8 19.64 -22.50 -15.28
CA ALA A 8 19.65 -21.10 -14.80
C ALA A 8 18.23 -20.53 -14.69
N ASP A 9 17.38 -20.78 -15.68
CA ASP A 9 15.98 -20.36 -15.67
C ASP A 9 15.19 -21.06 -14.57
N PHE A 10 15.42 -22.35 -14.34
CA PHE A 10 14.80 -23.09 -13.25
C PHE A 10 15.22 -22.56 -11.87
N LEU A 11 16.52 -22.29 -11.66
CA LEU A 11 17.02 -21.71 -10.41
C LEU A 11 16.45 -20.31 -10.17
N ARG A 12 16.33 -19.48 -11.21
CA ARG A 12 15.68 -18.17 -11.13
C ARG A 12 14.22 -18.31 -10.68
N LEU A 13 13.46 -19.22 -11.30
CA LEU A 13 12.07 -19.48 -10.93
C LEU A 13 11.93 -19.96 -9.49
N LEU A 14 12.78 -20.87 -9.03
CA LEU A 14 12.80 -21.34 -7.64
C LEU A 14 13.09 -20.20 -6.67
N ARG A 15 14.04 -19.35 -6.97
CA ARG A 15 14.37 -18.17 -6.16
C ARG A 15 13.18 -17.23 -6.05
N GLU A 16 12.54 -16.89 -7.17
CA GLU A 16 11.36 -16.04 -7.21
C GLU A 16 10.20 -16.61 -6.35
N GLN A 17 9.96 -17.93 -6.44
CA GLN A 17 8.94 -18.58 -5.62
C GLN A 17 9.29 -18.58 -4.13
N THR A 18 10.57 -18.80 -3.79
CA THR A 18 11.02 -18.77 -2.39
C THR A 18 10.90 -17.36 -1.80
N GLU A 19 11.32 -16.35 -2.51
CA GLU A 19 11.18 -14.93 -2.12
C GLU A 19 9.69 -14.57 -1.91
N ARG A 20 8.82 -15.04 -2.81
CA ARG A 20 7.37 -14.86 -2.71
C ARG A 20 6.79 -15.55 -1.48
N MET A 21 7.17 -16.80 -1.19
CA MET A 21 6.72 -17.51 0.01
C MET A 21 7.20 -16.81 1.29
N THR A 22 8.45 -16.36 1.31
CA THR A 22 9.00 -15.59 2.44
C THR A 22 8.20 -14.32 2.68
N GLN A 23 7.87 -13.57 1.63
CA GLN A 23 7.06 -12.36 1.77
C GLN A 23 5.63 -12.68 2.24
N MET A 24 5.01 -13.76 1.75
CA MET A 24 3.71 -14.23 2.24
C MET A 24 3.73 -14.50 3.74
N THR A 25 4.69 -15.31 4.19
CA THR A 25 4.81 -15.71 5.59
C THR A 25 5.05 -14.49 6.49
N LYS A 26 5.92 -13.58 6.06
CA LYS A 26 6.18 -12.32 6.76
C LYS A 26 4.90 -11.49 6.91
N THR A 27 4.16 -11.25 5.82
CA THR A 27 2.94 -10.44 5.88
C THR A 27 1.84 -11.10 6.72
N LEU A 28 1.69 -12.44 6.66
CA LEU A 28 0.73 -13.16 7.49
C LEU A 28 1.07 -13.06 8.99
N LEU A 29 2.36 -13.18 9.35
CA LEU A 29 2.82 -13.00 10.72
C LEU A 29 2.51 -11.58 11.21
N GLU A 30 2.82 -10.59 10.40
CA GLU A 30 2.52 -9.19 10.67
C GLU A 30 1.02 -8.96 10.89
N MET A 31 0.15 -9.52 10.04
CA MET A 31 -1.31 -9.45 10.23
C MET A 31 -1.77 -10.11 11.53
N SER A 32 -1.12 -11.17 11.96
CA SER A 32 -1.41 -11.84 13.23
C SER A 32 -1.07 -10.99 14.45
N GLU A 33 -0.02 -10.17 14.35
CA GLU A 33 0.51 -9.35 15.44
C GLU A 33 -0.11 -7.95 15.51
N LEU A 34 -0.87 -7.50 14.49
CA LEU A 34 -1.43 -6.14 14.41
C LEU A 34 -2.14 -5.70 15.70
N LYS A 35 -2.92 -6.59 16.32
CA LYS A 35 -3.73 -6.28 17.50
C LYS A 35 -2.92 -6.07 18.77
N THR A 36 -1.64 -6.44 18.77
CA THR A 36 -0.75 -6.29 19.92
C THR A 36 0.08 -5.00 19.88
N VAL A 37 0.06 -4.31 18.73
CA VAL A 37 0.85 -3.09 18.54
C VAL A 37 0.14 -1.91 19.22
N PRO A 38 0.84 -1.14 20.10
CA PRO A 38 0.27 0.05 20.71
C PRO A 38 -0.06 1.11 19.64
N CYS A 39 -1.18 1.81 19.84
CA CYS A 39 -1.60 2.91 18.95
C CYS A 39 -1.61 4.23 19.75
N THR A 40 -0.47 4.61 20.31
CA THR A 40 -0.33 5.74 21.23
C THR A 40 0.63 6.82 20.76
N ASP A 41 1.25 6.62 19.59
CA ASP A 41 2.24 7.52 19.04
C ASP A 41 1.57 8.77 18.46
N ARG A 42 2.21 9.94 18.66
CA ARG A 42 1.84 11.16 17.95
C ARG A 42 2.53 11.17 16.59
N ILE A 43 1.76 11.06 15.55
CA ILE A 43 2.24 10.89 14.17
C ILE A 43 2.04 12.18 13.39
N GLU A 44 3.12 12.70 12.82
CA GLU A 44 3.12 13.81 11.86
C GLU A 44 3.19 13.22 10.44
N LEU A 45 2.14 13.43 9.66
CA LEU A 45 1.99 12.69 8.39
C LEU A 45 2.87 13.24 7.26
N ALA A 46 3.13 14.55 7.20
CA ALA A 46 3.94 15.11 6.12
C ALA A 46 5.40 14.59 6.15
N PRO A 47 6.13 14.58 7.30
CA PRO A 47 7.45 13.96 7.38
C PRO A 47 7.45 12.48 7.04
N MET A 48 6.42 11.73 7.48
CA MET A 48 6.29 10.30 7.18
C MET A 48 6.12 10.05 5.67
N VAL A 49 5.36 10.89 4.97
CA VAL A 49 5.20 10.79 3.50
C VAL A 49 6.52 11.07 2.79
N GLU A 50 7.30 12.04 3.27
CA GLU A 50 8.64 12.32 2.72
C GLU A 50 9.58 11.13 2.87
N GLU A 51 9.58 10.46 4.04
CA GLU A 51 10.35 9.25 4.30
C GLU A 51 9.93 8.11 3.35
N ILE A 52 8.62 7.88 3.19
CA ILE A 52 8.08 6.87 2.26
C ILE A 52 8.50 7.17 0.82
N PHE A 53 8.48 8.42 0.40
CA PHE A 53 8.90 8.82 -0.94
C PHE A 53 10.40 8.57 -1.15
N ALA A 54 11.23 8.84 -0.14
CA ALA A 54 12.66 8.52 -0.19
C ALA A 54 12.90 7.01 -0.32
N ASP A 55 12.20 6.19 0.44
CA ASP A 55 12.31 4.73 0.39
C ASP A 55 11.81 4.14 -0.94
N LEU A 56 10.78 4.73 -1.53
CA LEU A 56 10.20 4.30 -2.80
C LEU A 56 10.81 4.96 -4.04
N ALA A 57 11.71 5.95 -3.88
CA ALA A 57 12.35 6.63 -5.00
C ALA A 57 13.01 5.68 -6.01
N PRO A 58 13.77 4.63 -5.60
CA PRO A 58 14.37 3.69 -6.55
C PRO A 58 13.34 2.90 -7.37
N LEU A 59 12.13 2.69 -6.82
CA LEU A 59 11.03 2.03 -7.51
C LEU A 59 10.33 3.01 -8.47
N ALA A 60 10.09 4.23 -8.03
CA ALA A 60 9.50 5.31 -8.82
C ALA A 60 10.37 5.66 -10.03
N ASP A 61 11.67 5.82 -9.83
CA ASP A 61 12.64 6.13 -10.90
C ASP A 61 12.66 5.04 -11.98
N ARG A 62 12.70 3.77 -11.57
CA ARG A 62 12.67 2.62 -12.51
C ARG A 62 11.40 2.58 -13.36
N ASN A 63 10.30 3.09 -12.85
CA ASN A 63 9.01 3.15 -13.54
C ASN A 63 8.71 4.52 -14.15
N CYS A 64 9.65 5.48 -14.03
CA CYS A 64 9.48 6.87 -14.48
C CYS A 64 8.22 7.52 -13.87
N ILE A 65 8.00 7.37 -12.56
CA ILE A 65 6.84 7.91 -11.83
C ILE A 65 7.25 9.14 -11.02
N ILE A 66 6.44 10.18 -11.11
CA ILE A 66 6.59 11.39 -10.29
C ILE A 66 5.80 11.20 -9.00
N LEU A 67 6.44 11.48 -7.84
CA LEU A 67 5.83 11.47 -6.52
C LEU A 67 5.55 12.90 -6.08
N GLU A 68 4.32 13.17 -5.63
CA GLU A 68 3.87 14.47 -5.15
C GLU A 68 3.11 14.33 -3.84
N SER A 69 3.32 15.27 -2.91
CA SER A 69 2.54 15.37 -1.67
C SER A 69 2.00 16.76 -1.46
N GLU A 70 0.83 16.85 -0.84
CA GLU A 70 0.17 18.10 -0.49
C GLU A 70 -0.60 17.94 0.82
N GLY A 71 -0.54 18.99 1.65
CA GLY A 71 -1.22 19.02 2.94
C GLY A 71 -0.40 18.35 4.05
N ASP A 72 -0.95 18.42 5.26
CA ASP A 72 -0.37 17.87 6.47
C ASP A 72 -1.46 17.48 7.46
N GLY A 73 -1.09 16.73 8.48
CA GLY A 73 -2.00 16.33 9.55
C GLY A 73 -1.27 15.60 10.67
N VAL A 74 -1.90 15.65 11.84
CA VAL A 74 -1.40 14.95 13.03
C VAL A 74 -2.47 14.01 13.54
N MET A 75 -2.08 12.81 13.91
CA MET A 75 -2.99 11.83 14.52
C MET A 75 -2.32 11.08 15.65
N ILE A 76 -3.13 10.42 16.45
CA ILE A 76 -2.66 9.43 17.43
C ILE A 76 -2.90 8.02 16.85
N GLY A 77 -1.87 7.19 16.86
CA GLY A 77 -1.95 5.86 16.27
C GLY A 77 -0.69 5.04 16.53
N SER A 78 -0.46 4.03 15.72
CA SER A 78 0.81 3.31 15.66
C SER A 78 1.63 3.83 14.48
N ASP A 79 2.77 4.45 14.75
CA ASP A 79 3.69 5.00 13.75
C ASP A 79 4.06 3.95 12.70
N THR A 80 4.52 2.79 13.15
CA THR A 80 4.90 1.67 12.26
C THR A 80 3.75 1.18 11.37
N LEU A 81 2.52 1.12 11.90
CA LEU A 81 1.39 0.63 11.12
C LEU A 81 0.90 1.67 10.11
N ILE A 82 0.85 2.94 10.48
CA ILE A 82 0.46 4.02 9.56
C ILE A 82 1.50 4.17 8.45
N TYR A 83 2.80 4.13 8.78
CA TYR A 83 3.88 4.08 7.78
C TYR A 83 3.63 2.93 6.77
N ARG A 84 3.36 1.74 7.29
CA ARG A 84 3.14 0.53 6.49
C ARG A 84 1.92 0.62 5.58
N MET A 85 0.85 1.20 6.09
CA MET A 85 -0.38 1.47 5.32
C MET A 85 -0.08 2.40 4.14
N LEU A 86 0.55 3.54 4.38
CA LEU A 86 0.90 4.51 3.36
C LEU A 86 1.91 3.96 2.36
N PHE A 87 2.93 3.24 2.84
CA PHE A 87 3.91 2.57 1.99
C PHE A 87 3.25 1.59 1.01
N ASN A 88 2.34 0.72 1.49
CA ASN A 88 1.63 -0.24 0.63
C ASN A 88 0.73 0.44 -0.41
N LEU A 89 0.04 1.52 -0.04
CA LEU A 89 -0.78 2.28 -0.99
C LEU A 89 0.09 2.94 -2.06
N THR A 90 1.17 3.59 -1.65
CA THR A 90 2.10 4.28 -2.56
C THR A 90 2.83 3.30 -3.47
N GLU A 91 3.33 2.20 -2.93
CA GLU A 91 3.99 1.14 -3.71
C GLU A 91 3.05 0.55 -4.76
N ASN A 92 1.80 0.27 -4.40
CA ASN A 92 0.79 -0.20 -5.35
C ASN A 92 0.51 0.84 -6.45
N SER A 93 0.37 2.11 -6.08
CA SER A 93 0.16 3.21 -7.02
C SER A 93 1.32 3.40 -8.01
N ILE A 94 2.56 3.12 -7.60
CA ILE A 94 3.73 3.10 -8.49
C ILE A 94 3.71 1.86 -9.40
N ARG A 95 3.49 0.66 -8.84
CA ARG A 95 3.55 -0.61 -9.57
C ARG A 95 2.48 -0.77 -10.66
N TYR A 96 1.29 -0.20 -10.43
CA TYR A 96 0.16 -0.28 -11.35
C TYR A 96 -0.05 1.00 -12.16
N ASN A 97 0.94 1.91 -12.11
CA ASN A 97 0.93 3.14 -12.90
C ASN A 97 1.33 2.89 -14.36
N ARG A 98 1.26 3.95 -15.13
CA ARG A 98 1.78 4.04 -16.50
C ARG A 98 3.15 4.72 -16.47
N PRO A 99 4.04 4.41 -17.41
CA PRO A 99 5.29 5.17 -17.55
C PRO A 99 5.01 6.67 -17.69
N ASN A 100 5.82 7.49 -17.01
CA ASN A 100 5.66 8.94 -16.88
C ASN A 100 4.36 9.39 -16.20
N GLY A 101 3.78 8.51 -15.37
CA GLY A 101 2.63 8.83 -14.55
C GLY A 101 3.01 9.54 -13.25
N THR A 102 1.98 9.85 -12.45
CA THR A 102 2.13 10.54 -11.18
C THR A 102 1.45 9.74 -10.07
N VAL A 103 2.02 9.76 -8.88
CA VAL A 103 1.38 9.35 -7.63
C VAL A 103 1.34 10.56 -6.72
N ARG A 104 0.14 10.97 -6.29
CA ARG A 104 -0.07 12.09 -5.40
C ARG A 104 -0.70 11.64 -4.09
N ILE A 105 -0.11 12.07 -2.97
CA ILE A 105 -0.70 11.93 -1.63
C ILE A 105 -1.21 13.30 -1.20
N MET A 106 -2.51 13.39 -0.92
CA MET A 106 -3.15 14.60 -0.39
C MET A 106 -3.68 14.30 1.01
N ILE A 107 -3.33 15.15 1.98
CA ILE A 107 -3.76 15.05 3.37
C ILE A 107 -4.63 16.25 3.70
N THR A 108 -5.85 16.01 4.19
CA THR A 108 -6.79 17.06 4.60
C THR A 108 -7.38 16.72 5.96
N ASP A 109 -7.64 17.74 6.78
CA ASP A 109 -8.40 17.59 8.02
C ASP A 109 -9.86 17.95 7.74
N GLU A 110 -10.75 16.98 7.86
CA GLU A 110 -12.18 17.12 7.63
C GLU A 110 -12.95 16.79 8.92
N LYS A 111 -13.28 17.81 9.71
CA LYS A 111 -14.18 17.68 10.90
C LYS A 111 -13.72 16.59 11.91
N ASN A 112 -12.49 16.69 12.41
CA ASN A 112 -11.86 15.74 13.33
C ASN A 112 -11.57 14.36 12.72
N ARG A 113 -11.44 14.29 11.40
CA ARG A 113 -10.94 13.12 10.68
C ARG A 113 -9.87 13.56 9.70
N LEU A 114 -8.76 12.87 9.70
CA LEU A 114 -7.80 12.98 8.63
C LEU A 114 -8.27 12.16 7.43
N VAL A 115 -8.29 12.81 6.27
CA VAL A 115 -8.56 12.14 5.01
C VAL A 115 -7.29 12.15 4.19
N ILE A 116 -6.76 10.97 3.92
CA ILE A 116 -5.55 10.77 3.12
C ILE A 116 -6.00 10.16 1.79
N ARG A 117 -5.76 10.88 0.69
CA ARG A 117 -6.04 10.42 -0.67
C ARG A 117 -4.74 10.07 -1.36
N VAL A 118 -4.62 8.84 -1.78
CA VAL A 118 -3.53 8.37 -2.64
C VAL A 118 -4.08 8.22 -4.05
N THR A 119 -3.65 9.09 -4.95
CA THR A 119 -4.13 9.15 -6.34
C THR A 119 -3.01 8.77 -7.29
N ASP A 120 -3.27 7.85 -8.19
CA ASP A 120 -2.38 7.47 -9.29
C ASP A 120 -3.01 7.77 -10.66
N THR A 121 -2.17 7.83 -11.68
CA THR A 121 -2.57 7.95 -13.10
C THR A 121 -2.50 6.62 -13.84
N GLY A 122 -2.65 5.51 -13.14
CA GLY A 122 -2.47 4.16 -13.64
C GLY A 122 -3.60 3.60 -14.48
N CYS A 123 -3.70 2.28 -14.49
CA CYS A 123 -4.67 1.57 -15.35
C CYS A 123 -6.08 1.49 -14.75
N GLY A 124 -6.26 1.95 -13.51
CA GLY A 124 -7.53 1.86 -12.80
C GLY A 124 -7.91 0.45 -12.34
N ILE A 125 -9.01 0.36 -11.61
CA ILE A 125 -9.58 -0.87 -11.07
C ILE A 125 -10.99 -1.04 -11.63
N PRO A 126 -11.27 -2.13 -12.37
CA PRO A 126 -12.62 -2.41 -12.87
C PRO A 126 -13.62 -2.46 -11.71
N GLU A 127 -14.80 -1.88 -11.92
CA GLU A 127 -15.84 -1.72 -10.90
C GLU A 127 -16.17 -3.02 -10.14
N LYS A 128 -16.29 -4.12 -10.87
CA LYS A 128 -16.58 -5.46 -10.31
C LYS A 128 -15.54 -5.98 -9.32
N TYR A 129 -14.38 -5.36 -9.22
CA TYR A 129 -13.29 -5.79 -8.34
C TYR A 129 -13.04 -4.83 -7.16
N ARG A 130 -13.66 -3.63 -7.15
CA ARG A 130 -13.37 -2.59 -6.15
C ARG A 130 -13.60 -3.03 -4.71
N GLU A 131 -14.57 -3.87 -4.45
CA GLU A 131 -14.81 -4.45 -3.12
C GLU A 131 -13.85 -5.61 -2.81
N SER A 132 -13.48 -6.38 -3.83
CA SER A 132 -12.68 -7.58 -3.66
C SER A 132 -11.18 -7.32 -3.51
N ILE A 133 -10.68 -6.15 -3.95
CA ILE A 133 -9.23 -5.84 -3.90
C ILE A 133 -8.65 -5.78 -2.49
N PHE A 134 -9.49 -5.56 -1.47
CA PHE A 134 -9.09 -5.57 -0.07
C PHE A 134 -9.11 -6.98 0.56
N GLN A 135 -9.57 -8.00 -0.17
CA GLN A 135 -9.54 -9.38 0.31
C GLN A 135 -8.12 -9.96 0.22
N PRO A 136 -7.69 -10.76 1.21
CA PRO A 136 -6.39 -11.43 1.16
C PRO A 136 -6.24 -12.28 -0.12
N PHE A 137 -5.06 -12.23 -0.74
CA PHE A 137 -4.69 -12.97 -1.95
C PHE A 137 -5.48 -12.60 -3.21
N PHE A 138 -6.36 -11.61 -3.16
CA PHE A 138 -7.08 -11.17 -4.33
C PHE A 138 -6.18 -10.42 -5.30
N ARG A 139 -6.40 -10.65 -6.60
CA ARG A 139 -5.65 -9.99 -7.70
C ARG A 139 -6.54 -9.91 -8.93
N VAL A 140 -6.57 -8.73 -9.57
CA VAL A 140 -7.36 -8.47 -10.78
C VAL A 140 -6.85 -9.31 -11.97
N ASP A 141 -5.54 -9.45 -12.11
CA ASP A 141 -4.91 -10.20 -13.20
C ASP A 141 -3.75 -11.08 -12.68
N LYS A 142 -3.90 -12.41 -12.84
CA LYS A 142 -2.89 -13.39 -12.40
C LYS A 142 -1.67 -13.47 -13.32
N SER A 143 -1.75 -12.98 -14.56
CA SER A 143 -0.68 -13.07 -15.55
C SER A 143 0.30 -11.89 -15.47
N ARG A 144 -0.19 -10.65 -15.49
CA ARG A 144 0.62 -9.43 -15.34
C ARG A 144 1.29 -9.32 -13.98
N SER A 145 0.73 -9.95 -13.00
CA SER A 145 1.20 -9.85 -11.64
C SER A 145 2.34 -10.82 -11.30
N ARG A 146 2.76 -11.72 -12.19
CA ARG A 146 4.01 -12.47 -12.03
C ARG A 146 5.23 -11.58 -12.22
N GLU A 147 5.16 -10.64 -13.14
CA GLU A 147 6.24 -9.66 -13.40
C GLU A 147 6.39 -8.64 -12.27
N ASN A 148 5.28 -8.27 -11.60
CA ASN A 148 5.28 -7.28 -10.52
C ASN A 148 5.44 -7.87 -9.11
N GLY A 149 5.62 -9.19 -8.94
CA GLY A 149 6.04 -9.83 -7.69
C GLY A 149 5.03 -9.80 -6.51
N GLY A 150 3.89 -9.13 -6.63
CA GLY A 150 2.96 -8.93 -5.52
C GLY A 150 2.18 -10.20 -5.14
N VAL A 151 1.97 -10.41 -3.84
CA VAL A 151 1.30 -11.56 -3.24
C VAL A 151 -0.22 -11.39 -3.14
N GLY A 152 -0.70 -10.14 -3.23
CA GLY A 152 -2.12 -9.81 -3.02
C GLY A 152 -2.48 -9.65 -1.54
N LEU A 153 -1.52 -9.32 -0.68
CA LEU A 153 -1.72 -9.08 0.75
C LEU A 153 -1.60 -7.60 1.14
N GLY A 154 -1.03 -6.75 0.28
CA GLY A 154 -0.78 -5.34 0.63
C GLY A 154 -2.06 -4.56 0.95
N LEU A 155 -3.09 -4.64 0.10
CA LEU A 155 -4.35 -3.91 0.34
C LEU A 155 -5.20 -4.53 1.46
N SER A 156 -5.13 -5.84 1.70
CA SER A 156 -5.79 -6.45 2.87
C SER A 156 -5.11 -6.01 4.17
N LEU A 157 -3.80 -5.87 4.18
CA LEU A 157 -3.06 -5.29 5.32
C LEU A 157 -3.45 -3.82 5.55
N VAL A 158 -3.58 -3.02 4.49
CA VAL A 158 -4.10 -1.64 4.57
C VAL A 158 -5.47 -1.63 5.24
N TRP A 159 -6.39 -2.50 4.82
CA TRP A 159 -7.73 -2.59 5.38
C TRP A 159 -7.72 -2.92 6.88
N GLU A 160 -6.93 -3.91 7.30
CA GLU A 160 -6.79 -4.30 8.72
C GLU A 160 -6.19 -3.16 9.56
N ILE A 161 -5.15 -2.47 9.07
CA ILE A 161 -4.54 -1.34 9.78
C ILE A 161 -5.53 -0.20 9.96
N VAL A 162 -6.27 0.14 8.90
CA VAL A 162 -7.30 1.20 8.94
C VAL A 162 -8.41 0.84 9.92
N ALA A 163 -8.89 -0.41 9.88
CA ALA A 163 -9.92 -0.90 10.81
C ALA A 163 -9.44 -0.88 12.27
N LEU A 164 -8.18 -1.24 12.53
CA LEU A 164 -7.58 -1.18 13.87
C LEU A 164 -7.57 0.25 14.40
N HIS A 165 -7.31 1.25 13.56
CA HIS A 165 -7.32 2.67 13.90
C HIS A 165 -8.74 3.29 13.89
N GLY A 166 -9.80 2.48 13.73
CA GLY A 166 -11.19 2.95 13.73
C GLY A 166 -11.56 3.80 12.51
N GLY A 167 -10.82 3.63 11.43
CA GLY A 167 -10.98 4.34 10.17
C GLY A 167 -11.78 3.58 9.12
N GLU A 168 -11.79 4.15 7.92
CA GLU A 168 -12.41 3.58 6.71
C GLU A 168 -11.47 3.75 5.52
N VAL A 169 -11.36 2.73 4.67
CA VAL A 169 -10.66 2.80 3.38
C VAL A 169 -11.61 2.44 2.26
N LEU A 170 -11.57 3.22 1.18
CA LEU A 170 -12.44 3.02 0.02
C LEU A 170 -11.76 3.48 -1.29
N ILE A 171 -12.26 2.96 -2.41
CA ILE A 171 -11.94 3.50 -3.73
C ILE A 171 -12.92 4.66 -3.98
N GLU A 172 -12.41 5.90 -3.89
CA GLU A 172 -13.20 7.12 -4.09
C GLU A 172 -13.50 7.31 -5.57
N GLU A 173 -12.49 7.11 -6.41
CA GLU A 173 -12.60 7.17 -7.86
C GLU A 173 -11.66 6.15 -8.51
N SER A 174 -12.11 5.52 -9.61
CA SER A 174 -11.23 4.70 -10.42
C SER A 174 -11.78 4.58 -11.85
N SER A 175 -10.90 4.80 -12.80
CA SER A 175 -11.19 4.75 -14.24
C SER A 175 -9.92 4.34 -15.00
N GLU A 176 -10.00 4.29 -16.33
CA GLU A 176 -8.80 4.12 -17.16
C GLU A 176 -7.77 5.25 -17.02
N LYS A 177 -8.10 6.34 -16.33
CA LYS A 177 -7.18 7.47 -16.09
C LYS A 177 -6.43 7.37 -14.77
N GLY A 178 -6.74 6.37 -13.94
CA GLY A 178 -6.11 6.16 -12.65
C GLY A 178 -7.08 5.79 -11.53
N THR A 179 -6.57 5.73 -10.32
CA THR A 179 -7.32 5.39 -9.11
C THR A 179 -7.04 6.39 -8.00
N THR A 180 -8.07 6.71 -7.22
CA THR A 180 -7.95 7.41 -5.94
C THR A 180 -8.44 6.48 -4.83
N VAL A 181 -7.53 6.11 -3.95
CA VAL A 181 -7.83 5.42 -2.69
C VAL A 181 -7.91 6.46 -1.59
N ALA A 182 -9.04 6.53 -0.90
CA ALA A 182 -9.22 7.40 0.26
C ALA A 182 -9.20 6.60 1.57
N VAL A 183 -8.39 7.07 2.51
CA VAL A 183 -8.33 6.57 3.90
C VAL A 183 -8.80 7.67 4.82
N LYS A 184 -9.80 7.37 5.65
CA LYS A 184 -10.37 8.29 6.64
C LYS A 184 -10.06 7.78 8.04
N LEU A 185 -9.25 8.51 8.80
CA LEU A 185 -8.82 8.13 10.14
C LEU A 185 -9.31 9.17 11.17
N PRO A 186 -9.70 8.76 12.39
CA PRO A 186 -9.93 9.70 13.46
C PRO A 186 -8.61 10.37 13.86
N THR A 187 -8.64 11.66 14.19
CA THR A 187 -7.45 12.36 14.70
C THR A 187 -7.06 11.89 16.10
N ASP A 188 -8.04 11.50 16.90
CA ASP A 188 -7.85 10.95 18.24
C ASP A 188 -8.37 9.52 18.29
N MET A 189 -7.55 8.59 18.70
CA MET A 189 -7.99 7.26 19.09
C MET A 189 -8.77 7.38 20.40
N LYS A 190 -10.07 7.61 20.32
CA LYS A 190 -10.92 7.36 21.49
C LYS A 190 -10.80 5.89 21.83
N THR A 191 -10.10 5.62 22.93
CA THR A 191 -9.96 4.30 23.53
C THR A 191 -11.32 3.58 23.47
N LYS A 192 -11.45 2.57 22.62
CA LYS A 192 -12.45 1.54 22.83
C LYS A 192 -11.98 0.72 24.04
N LEU A 193 -12.17 1.32 25.24
CA LEU A 193 -12.30 0.55 26.46
C LEU A 193 -13.69 -0.09 26.37
N LEU A 194 -13.71 -1.36 25.98
CA LEU A 194 -14.63 -2.37 26.53
C LEU A 194 -14.29 -3.73 25.92
#